data_0d28feba81edbb05125b81b8b92cef1f
#
_entry.id   0d28feba81edbb05125b81b8b92cef1f
#
_cell.length_a   1.000
_cell.length_b   1.000
_cell.length_c   1.000
_cell.angle_alpha   90.00
_cell.angle_beta   90.00
_cell.angle_gamma   90.00
#
_symmetry.space_group_name_H-M   'P 1'
#
loop_
_entity.id
_entity.type
_entity.pdbx_description
1 polymer ?
#
loop_
_entity_poly.entity_id
_entity_poly.type
_entity_poly.pdbx_seq_one_letter_code
_entity_poly.pdbx_strand_id
1 'polypeptide(L)'
;MAYSLEVAENLNKVFGKLAKKDKVTFEAINKKVKEILENPYHYKPLRAPLQNKREVHISGCFVLIFKIDEERKVVQLLEFDHHDRALK
;
A
#
# COMPACT_ATOMS: atom_id res chain seq x y z
N MET A 1 9.79 14.87 -6.11
CA MET A 1 8.88 13.78 -6.00
C MET A 1 8.97 12.83 -7.15
N ALA A 2 9.20 11.60 -6.86
CA ALA A 2 9.55 10.70 -7.93
C ALA A 2 8.37 9.94 -8.54
N TYR A 3 7.34 9.61 -7.76
CA TYR A 3 6.31 8.68 -8.21
C TYR A 3 4.91 9.23 -8.05
N SER A 4 4.03 8.83 -8.98
CA SER A 4 2.60 9.11 -8.88
C SER A 4 1.90 7.92 -8.24
N LEU A 5 0.65 8.11 -7.84
CA LEU A 5 -0.12 7.09 -7.15
C LEU A 5 -1.28 6.60 -7.99
N GLU A 6 -1.44 5.27 -8.05
CA GLU A 6 -2.65 4.63 -8.56
C GLU A 6 -3.18 3.71 -7.48
N VAL A 7 -4.51 3.67 -7.33
CA VAL A 7 -5.16 2.86 -6.32
C VAL A 7 -6.12 1.90 -7.02
N ALA A 8 -6.01 0.61 -6.71
CA ALA A 8 -6.92 -0.38 -7.26
C ALA A 8 -8.37 -0.01 -6.90
N GLU A 9 -9.30 -0.25 -7.82
CA GLU A 9 -10.67 0.19 -7.66
C GLU A 9 -11.31 -0.31 -6.37
N ASN A 10 -11.07 -1.59 -6.04
CA ASN A 10 -11.62 -2.15 -4.80
C ASN A 10 -11.07 -1.46 -3.55
N LEU A 11 -9.85 -0.94 -3.60
CA LEU A 11 -9.27 -0.25 -2.47
C LEU A 11 -9.85 1.15 -2.27
N ASN A 12 -10.28 1.80 -3.34
CA ASN A 12 -10.94 3.10 -3.19
C ASN A 12 -12.15 2.99 -2.28
N LYS A 13 -12.91 1.91 -2.40
CA LYS A 13 -14.07 1.69 -1.55
C LYS A 13 -13.66 1.44 -0.10
N VAL A 14 -12.62 0.63 0.09
CA VAL A 14 -12.12 0.34 1.43
C VAL A 14 -11.64 1.60 2.11
N PHE A 15 -10.84 2.40 1.42
CA PHE A 15 -10.30 3.63 1.98
C PHE A 15 -11.40 4.65 2.25
N GLY A 16 -12.42 4.71 1.39
CA GLY A 16 -13.57 5.57 1.63
C GLY A 16 -14.30 5.24 2.92
N LYS A 17 -14.47 3.96 3.21
CA LYS A 17 -15.08 3.52 4.47
C LYS A 17 -14.19 3.83 5.66
N LEU A 18 -12.90 3.60 5.54
CA LEU A 18 -11.97 3.90 6.63
C LEU A 18 -11.93 5.38 6.96
N ALA A 19 -12.00 6.23 5.96
CA ALA A 19 -12.00 7.68 6.19
C ALA A 19 -13.14 8.11 7.08
N LYS A 20 -14.25 7.38 7.05
CA LYS A 20 -15.43 7.68 7.88
C LYS A 20 -15.41 6.95 9.21
N LYS A 21 -14.97 5.69 9.23
CA LYS A 21 -15.12 4.84 10.41
C LYS A 21 -13.88 4.71 11.27
N ASP A 22 -12.71 4.84 10.68
CA ASP A 22 -11.46 4.65 11.40
C ASP A 22 -10.42 5.63 10.88
N LYS A 23 -10.55 6.87 11.33
CA LYS A 23 -9.66 7.95 10.89
C LYS A 23 -8.21 7.71 11.25
N VAL A 24 -7.96 7.05 12.38
CA VAL A 24 -6.59 6.79 12.81
C VAL A 24 -5.89 5.89 11.81
N THR A 25 -6.54 4.80 11.42
CA THR A 25 -5.96 3.90 10.43
C THR A 25 -5.84 4.58 9.07
N PHE A 26 -6.86 5.37 8.68
CA PHE A 26 -6.83 6.08 7.42
C PHE A 26 -5.65 7.06 7.35
N GLU A 27 -5.40 7.80 8.42
CA GLU A 27 -4.28 8.72 8.48
C GLU A 27 -2.94 8.00 8.45
N ALA A 28 -2.85 6.82 9.09
CA ALA A 28 -1.65 6.01 9.05
C ALA A 28 -1.35 5.56 7.63
N ILE A 29 -2.39 5.19 6.87
CA ILE A 29 -2.24 4.82 5.46
C ILE A 29 -1.71 6.01 4.65
N ASN A 30 -2.31 7.18 4.82
CA ASN A 30 -1.88 8.37 4.08
C ASN A 30 -0.43 8.73 4.36
N LYS A 31 -0.02 8.62 5.61
CA LYS A 31 1.36 8.90 6.00
C LYS A 31 2.32 7.94 5.32
N LYS A 32 1.98 6.64 5.33
CA LYS A 32 2.84 5.64 4.69
C LYS A 32 2.87 5.80 3.18
N VAL A 33 1.74 6.15 2.57
CA VAL A 33 1.70 6.38 1.13
C VAL A 33 2.65 7.50 0.73
N LYS A 34 2.70 8.58 1.48
CA LYS A 34 3.65 9.65 1.20
C LYS A 34 5.09 9.16 1.24
N GLU A 35 5.43 8.35 2.23
CA GLU A 35 6.76 7.78 2.34
C GLU A 35 7.07 6.85 1.17
N ILE A 36 6.09 6.03 0.78
CA ILE A 36 6.25 5.11 -0.35
C ILE A 36 6.53 5.88 -1.64
N LEU A 37 5.79 6.97 -1.88
CA LEU A 37 5.97 7.73 -3.11
C LEU A 37 7.34 8.42 -3.17
N GLU A 38 7.93 8.72 -2.02
CA GLU A 38 9.26 9.31 -2.00
C GLU A 38 10.36 8.27 -2.25
N ASN A 39 10.18 7.06 -1.72
CA ASN A 39 11.18 6.00 -1.88
C ASN A 39 10.52 4.61 -1.80
N PRO A 40 9.88 4.18 -2.87
CA PRO A 40 9.16 2.90 -2.85
C PRO A 40 10.08 1.69 -2.71
N TYR A 41 11.34 1.81 -3.06
CA TYR A 41 12.30 0.70 -2.95
C TYR A 41 12.80 0.47 -1.55
N HIS A 42 12.44 1.33 -0.61
CA HIS A 42 12.80 1.16 0.80
C HIS A 42 12.15 -0.09 1.42
N TYR A 43 11.02 -0.52 0.88
CA TYR A 43 10.23 -1.60 1.47
C TYR A 43 10.58 -2.94 0.86
N LYS A 44 10.40 -4.02 1.66
CA LYS A 44 10.80 -5.35 1.24
C LYS A 44 9.89 -5.93 0.15
N PRO A 45 10.45 -6.58 -0.87
CA PRO A 45 9.63 -7.33 -1.81
C PRO A 45 9.09 -8.59 -1.15
N LEU A 46 7.97 -9.10 -1.66
CA LEU A 46 7.42 -10.36 -1.22
C LEU A 46 8.28 -11.51 -1.78
N ARG A 47 8.10 -12.69 -1.20
CA ARG A 47 8.83 -13.87 -1.64
C ARG A 47 8.40 -14.28 -3.04
N ALA A 48 9.28 -14.97 -3.76
CA ALA A 48 8.94 -15.52 -5.06
C ALA A 48 7.68 -16.38 -4.98
N PRO A 49 6.80 -16.34 -5.97
CA PRO A 49 6.93 -15.61 -7.24
C PRO A 49 6.39 -14.18 -7.20
N LEU A 50 6.16 -13.62 -6.01
CA LEU A 50 5.51 -12.31 -5.84
C LEU A 50 6.51 -11.18 -5.61
N GLN A 51 7.78 -11.35 -6.00
CA GLN A 51 8.80 -10.36 -5.70
C GLN A 51 8.64 -9.04 -6.45
N ASN A 52 7.73 -8.97 -7.42
CA ASN A 52 7.40 -7.70 -8.04
C ASN A 52 6.46 -6.85 -7.17
N LYS A 53 5.96 -7.41 -6.09
CA LYS A 53 5.10 -6.72 -5.12
C LYS A 53 5.86 -6.48 -3.84
N ARG A 54 5.49 -5.42 -3.13
CA ARG A 54 6.10 -5.05 -1.86
C ARG A 54 5.03 -4.87 -0.81
N GLU A 55 5.42 -5.01 0.45
CA GLU A 55 4.49 -4.87 1.56
C GLU A 55 4.96 -3.78 2.52
N VAL A 56 4.00 -3.17 3.18
CA VAL A 56 4.27 -2.25 4.28
C VAL A 56 3.21 -2.46 5.35
N HIS A 57 3.64 -2.45 6.60
CA HIS A 57 2.73 -2.63 7.74
C HIS A 57 2.09 -1.30 8.12
N ILE A 58 0.79 -1.35 8.38
CA ILE A 58 0.01 -0.18 8.78
C ILE A 58 -0.53 -0.45 10.18
N SER A 59 -0.15 0.39 11.15
CA SER A 59 -0.64 0.31 12.53
C SER A 59 -0.42 -1.05 13.21
N GLY A 60 0.49 -1.85 12.70
CA GLY A 60 0.82 -3.14 13.29
C GLY A 60 -0.15 -4.27 13.02
N CYS A 61 -1.36 -3.97 12.57
CA CYS A 61 -2.41 -4.98 12.34
C CYS A 61 -2.69 -5.25 10.88
N PHE A 62 -2.37 -4.28 10.02
CA PHE A 62 -2.73 -4.34 8.61
C PHE A 62 -1.49 -4.36 7.74
N VAL A 63 -1.68 -4.85 6.52
CA VAL A 63 -0.62 -4.86 5.50
C VAL A 63 -1.17 -4.22 4.23
N LEU A 64 -0.37 -3.33 3.66
CA LEU A 64 -0.66 -2.71 2.37
C LEU A 64 0.31 -3.30 1.36
N ILE A 65 -0.23 -3.83 0.27
CA ILE A 65 0.56 -4.42 -0.81
C ILE A 65 0.55 -3.46 -2.00
N PHE A 66 1.72 -3.19 -2.54
CA PHE A 66 1.84 -2.31 -3.69
C PHE A 66 2.88 -2.85 -4.65
N LYS A 67 2.88 -2.32 -5.87
CA LYS A 67 3.95 -2.60 -6.82
C LYS A 67 4.39 -1.32 -7.49
N ILE A 68 5.57 -1.35 -8.08
CA ILE A 68 6.19 -0.19 -8.69
C ILE A 68 6.21 -0.38 -10.20
N ASP A 69 5.66 0.60 -10.92
CA ASP A 69 5.79 0.67 -12.37
C ASP A 69 6.86 1.70 -12.68
N GLU A 70 8.08 1.22 -12.86
CA GLU A 70 9.23 2.11 -13.03
C GLU A 70 9.17 2.90 -14.32
N GLU A 71 8.63 2.32 -15.39
CA GLU A 71 8.53 3.01 -16.65
C GLU A 71 7.67 4.25 -16.58
N ARG A 72 6.51 4.14 -15.88
CA ARG A 72 5.59 5.26 -15.75
C ARG A 72 5.82 6.06 -14.49
N LYS A 73 6.75 5.62 -13.64
CA LYS A 73 6.98 6.21 -12.32
C LYS A 73 5.70 6.26 -11.50
N VAL A 74 5.04 5.12 -11.39
CA VAL A 74 3.78 4.98 -10.67
C VAL A 74 3.90 3.90 -9.61
N VAL A 75 3.37 4.19 -8.42
CA VAL A 75 3.16 3.19 -7.38
C VAL A 75 1.70 2.79 -7.41
N GLN A 76 1.44 1.50 -7.53
CA GLN A 76 0.08 0.97 -7.58
C GLN A 76 -0.24 0.26 -6.29
N LEU A 77 -1.23 0.76 -5.54
CA LEU A 77 -1.71 0.10 -4.33
C LEU A 77 -2.67 -1.00 -4.74
N LEU A 78 -2.39 -2.23 -4.32
CA LEU A 78 -3.10 -3.41 -4.82
C LEU A 78 -4.04 -4.04 -3.79
N GLU A 79 -3.58 -4.16 -2.54
CA GLU A 79 -4.34 -4.85 -1.51
C GLU A 79 -4.11 -4.20 -0.17
N PHE A 80 -5.13 -4.23 0.68
CA PHE A 80 -5.06 -3.78 2.05
C PHE A 80 -5.92 -4.69 2.89
N ASP A 81 -5.34 -5.38 3.87
CA ASP A 81 -6.09 -6.32 4.69
C ASP A 81 -5.32 -6.58 5.97
N HIS A 82 -5.94 -7.34 6.87
CA HIS A 82 -5.25 -7.82 8.05
C HIS A 82 -4.02 -8.61 7.66
N HIS A 83 -2.99 -8.50 8.49
CA HIS A 83 -1.73 -9.19 8.26
C HIS A 83 -1.92 -10.69 7.98
N ASP A 84 -2.80 -11.33 8.76
CA ASP A 84 -3.02 -12.77 8.60
C ASP A 84 -3.63 -13.16 7.28
N ARG A 85 -4.40 -12.26 6.66
CA ARG A 85 -5.07 -12.56 5.38
C ARG A 85 -4.22 -12.20 4.19
N ALA A 86 -3.57 -11.04 4.25
CA ALA A 86 -2.86 -10.52 3.10
C ALA A 86 -1.67 -11.36 2.69
N LEU A 87 -1.08 -12.08 3.63
CA LEU A 87 0.14 -12.85 3.41
C LEU A 87 -0.08 -14.36 3.32
N LYS A 88 -1.31 -14.78 3.21
CA LYS A 88 -1.60 -16.20 3.03
C LYS A 88 -1.40 -16.67 1.62
#